data_7f214b4b94bd88bc88706ba3dffefa45
#
_entry.id   7f214b4b94bd88bc88706ba3dffefa45
#
_cell.length_a   1.000
_cell.length_b   1.000
_cell.length_c   1.000
_cell.angle_alpha   90.00
_cell.angle_beta   90.00
_cell.angle_gamma   90.00
#
_symmetry.space_group_name_H-M   'P 1'
#
loop_
_entity.id
_entity.type
_entity.pdbx_description
1 polymer ?
#
loop_
_entity_poly.entity_id
_entity_poly.type
_entity_poly.pdbx_seq_one_letter_code
_entity_poly.pdbx_strand_id
1 'polypeptide(L)'
;MAKSQKLEILLIEKDEITLELYQRELSKSFNVMAFTDLDGVLENLTRRDIRAVIIEPETCTGQGWDFINTIHKEFPDRSIPIIVCSTRDESSQNRGKHVSSYLTKPVLPKTLHEKTLEIVKS
;
A
#
# COMPACT_ATOMS: atom_id res chain seq x y z
N MET A 1 28.63 -6.03 11.91
CA MET A 1 28.41 -5.58 10.64
C MET A 1 26.97 -5.21 10.37
N ALA A 2 26.80 -4.06 9.93
CA ALA A 2 25.46 -3.59 9.67
C ALA A 2 24.92 -4.23 8.41
N LYS A 3 23.75 -4.78 8.51
CA LYS A 3 23.09 -5.24 7.36
C LYS A 3 22.24 -4.15 6.82
N SER A 4 22.24 -4.05 5.54
CA SER A 4 21.31 -3.19 4.88
C SER A 4 19.91 -3.73 5.19
N GLN A 5 19.12 -2.98 5.90
CA GLN A 5 17.78 -3.40 6.20
C GLN A 5 16.83 -2.75 5.22
N LYS A 6 15.99 -3.59 4.63
CA LYS A 6 14.97 -3.09 3.73
C LYS A 6 13.89 -2.42 4.54
N LEU A 7 13.32 -1.38 3.98
CA LEU A 7 12.18 -0.70 4.59
C LEU A 7 10.94 -1.58 4.49
N GLU A 8 10.06 -1.45 5.47
CA GLU A 8 8.85 -2.26 5.51
C GLU A 8 7.67 -1.54 4.89
N ILE A 9 6.92 -2.26 4.07
CA ILE A 9 5.70 -1.73 3.46
C ILE A 9 4.59 -2.77 3.59
N LEU A 10 3.36 -2.29 3.49
CA LEU A 10 2.19 -3.15 3.48
C LEU A 10 1.60 -3.19 2.08
N LEU A 11 1.14 -4.37 1.68
CA LEU A 11 0.51 -4.56 0.40
C LEU A 11 -0.82 -5.26 0.62
N ILE A 12 -1.91 -4.62 0.25
CA ILE A 12 -3.25 -5.16 0.45
C ILE A 12 -3.91 -5.33 -0.90
N GLU A 13 -4.13 -6.59 -1.29
CA GLU A 13 -4.66 -6.92 -2.60
C GLU A 13 -5.44 -8.22 -2.50
N LYS A 14 -6.73 -8.20 -2.85
CA LYS A 14 -7.57 -9.38 -2.68
C LYS A 14 -7.28 -10.50 -3.67
N ASP A 15 -6.76 -10.18 -4.86
CA ASP A 15 -6.45 -11.19 -5.85
C ASP A 15 -5.10 -11.81 -5.54
N GLU A 16 -5.11 -13.10 -5.19
CA GLU A 16 -3.90 -13.76 -4.72
C GLU A 16 -2.80 -13.83 -5.77
N ILE A 17 -3.16 -13.96 -7.02
CA ILE A 17 -2.16 -14.03 -8.09
C ILE A 17 -1.49 -12.67 -8.25
N THR A 18 -2.29 -11.62 -8.26
CA THR A 18 -1.76 -10.25 -8.35
C THR A 18 -0.90 -9.93 -7.14
N LEU A 19 -1.38 -10.32 -5.96
CA LEU A 19 -0.64 -10.09 -4.72
C LEU A 19 0.74 -10.71 -4.80
N GLU A 20 0.81 -11.96 -5.25
CA GLU A 20 2.08 -12.66 -5.33
C GLU A 20 3.03 -12.00 -6.32
N LEU A 21 2.52 -11.59 -7.46
CA LEU A 21 3.36 -10.92 -8.46
C LEU A 21 3.93 -9.62 -7.93
N TYR A 22 3.09 -8.82 -7.29
CA TYR A 22 3.52 -7.56 -6.71
C TYR A 22 4.50 -7.79 -5.57
N GLN A 23 4.19 -8.75 -4.71
CA GLN A 23 5.04 -9.02 -3.57
C GLN A 23 6.44 -9.46 -4.02
N ARG A 24 6.49 -10.31 -5.03
CA ARG A 24 7.76 -10.79 -5.56
C ARG A 24 8.61 -9.62 -6.07
N GLU A 25 8.01 -8.75 -6.85
CA GLU A 25 8.75 -7.63 -7.41
C GLU A 25 9.17 -6.63 -6.34
N LEU A 26 8.24 -6.28 -5.45
CA LEU A 26 8.53 -5.31 -4.39
C LEU A 26 9.56 -5.82 -3.40
N SER A 27 9.63 -7.13 -3.22
CA SER A 27 10.58 -7.71 -2.27
C SER A 27 12.02 -7.52 -2.68
N LYS A 28 12.25 -7.10 -3.91
CA LYS A 28 13.61 -6.77 -4.34
C LYS A 28 14.15 -5.57 -3.56
N SER A 29 13.28 -4.68 -3.10
CA SER A 29 13.69 -3.47 -2.40
C SER A 29 13.09 -3.32 -1.00
N PHE A 30 12.03 -4.04 -0.69
CA PHE A 30 11.30 -3.86 0.55
C PHE A 30 11.03 -5.16 1.27
N ASN A 31 10.80 -5.08 2.57
CA ASN A 31 10.18 -6.17 3.31
C ASN A 31 8.68 -5.96 3.16
N VAL A 32 8.04 -6.85 2.46
CA VAL A 32 6.63 -6.69 2.10
C VAL A 32 5.77 -7.57 2.99
N MET A 33 4.81 -6.95 3.66
CA MET A 33 3.79 -7.68 4.40
C MET A 33 2.53 -7.66 3.57
N ALA A 34 2.12 -8.82 3.09
CA ALA A 34 1.04 -8.95 2.13
C ALA A 34 -0.25 -9.45 2.78
N PHE A 35 -1.35 -8.83 2.44
CA PHE A 35 -2.67 -9.17 2.97
C PHE A 35 -3.68 -9.25 1.85
N THR A 36 -4.59 -10.22 1.94
CA THR A 36 -5.70 -10.31 1.00
C THR A 36 -6.97 -9.66 1.53
N ASP A 37 -6.94 -9.21 2.80
CA ASP A 37 -8.05 -8.47 3.38
C ASP A 37 -7.46 -7.50 4.42
N LEU A 38 -8.33 -6.85 5.17
CA LEU A 38 -7.90 -5.82 6.10
C LEU A 38 -7.59 -6.33 7.52
N ASP A 39 -7.78 -7.63 7.75
CA ASP A 39 -7.54 -8.18 9.09
C ASP A 39 -6.07 -8.08 9.47
N GLY A 40 -5.82 -7.53 10.64
CA GLY A 40 -4.46 -7.46 11.15
C GLY A 40 -3.62 -6.31 10.63
N VAL A 41 -4.14 -5.55 9.65
CA VAL A 41 -3.34 -4.48 9.07
C VAL A 41 -3.07 -3.36 10.07
N LEU A 42 -4.09 -2.91 10.79
CA LEU A 42 -3.89 -1.84 11.77
C LEU A 42 -2.93 -2.25 12.88
N GLU A 43 -2.99 -3.51 13.28
CA GLU A 43 -2.09 -4.01 14.29
C GLU A 43 -0.64 -3.93 13.83
N ASN A 44 -0.41 -4.29 12.58
CA ASN A 44 0.94 -4.21 12.03
C ASN A 44 1.41 -2.77 11.90
N LEU A 45 0.50 -1.86 11.54
CA LEU A 45 0.85 -0.44 11.49
C LEU A 45 1.24 0.07 12.89
N THR A 46 0.58 -0.42 13.92
CA THR A 46 0.87 -0.02 15.27
C THR A 46 2.24 -0.51 15.73
N ARG A 47 2.58 -1.75 15.37
CA ARG A 47 3.78 -2.39 15.88
C ARG A 47 5.03 -2.18 15.06
N ARG A 48 4.89 -1.77 13.80
CA ARG A 48 6.03 -1.69 12.89
C ARG A 48 6.17 -0.31 12.29
N ASP A 49 7.38 -0.02 11.85
CA ASP A 49 7.67 1.24 11.17
C ASP A 49 7.37 1.07 9.68
N ILE A 50 6.10 1.10 9.34
CA ILE A 50 5.65 0.92 7.98
C ILE A 50 5.86 2.22 7.20
N ARG A 51 6.55 2.12 6.07
CA ARG A 51 6.95 3.29 5.31
C ARG A 51 6.03 3.59 4.14
N ALA A 52 5.14 2.69 3.79
CA ALA A 52 4.13 2.94 2.76
C ALA A 52 3.08 1.84 2.81
N VAL A 53 1.88 2.17 2.38
CA VAL A 53 0.79 1.21 2.26
C VAL A 53 0.31 1.23 0.81
N ILE A 54 0.31 0.06 0.18
CA ILE A 54 -0.24 -0.11 -1.16
C ILE A 54 -1.54 -0.86 -1.01
N ILE A 55 -2.62 -0.29 -1.50
CA ILE A 55 -3.92 -0.88 -1.28
C ILE A 55 -4.79 -0.84 -2.54
N GLU A 56 -5.50 -1.95 -2.76
CA GLU A 56 -6.55 -2.02 -3.75
C GLU A 56 -7.86 -1.83 -2.99
N PRO A 57 -8.56 -0.70 -3.16
CA PRO A 57 -9.69 -0.35 -2.28
C PRO A 57 -10.88 -1.29 -2.37
N GLU A 58 -10.96 -2.09 -3.43
CA GLU A 58 -12.06 -3.05 -3.58
C GLU A 58 -11.84 -4.30 -2.74
N THR A 59 -10.69 -4.40 -2.09
CA THR A 59 -10.30 -5.60 -1.36
C THR A 59 -11.37 -6.08 -0.39
N CYS A 60 -12.03 -5.20 0.31
CA CYS A 60 -13.07 -5.58 1.26
C CYS A 60 -14.39 -4.97 0.87
N THR A 61 -14.81 -5.22 -0.34
CA THR A 61 -16.11 -4.79 -0.82
C THR A 61 -16.30 -3.28 -0.65
N GLY A 62 -15.28 -2.52 -1.02
CA GLY A 62 -15.37 -1.08 -0.97
C GLY A 62 -14.98 -0.45 0.35
N GLN A 63 -14.63 -1.24 1.34
CA GLN A 63 -14.25 -0.70 2.63
C GLN A 63 -12.82 -0.17 2.66
N GLY A 64 -12.10 -0.36 1.57
CA GLY A 64 -10.73 0.11 1.51
C GLY A 64 -10.59 1.62 1.66
N TRP A 65 -11.54 2.38 1.14
CA TRP A 65 -11.48 3.83 1.26
C TRP A 65 -11.69 4.27 2.71
N ASP A 66 -12.62 3.63 3.41
CA ASP A 66 -12.81 3.91 4.84
C ASP A 66 -11.55 3.55 5.61
N PHE A 67 -10.88 2.48 5.21
CA PHE A 67 -9.66 2.07 5.87
C PHE A 67 -8.54 3.10 5.68
N ILE A 68 -8.45 3.69 4.49
CA ILE A 68 -7.47 4.74 4.24
C ILE A 68 -7.69 5.91 5.20
N ASN A 69 -8.95 6.30 5.37
CA ASN A 69 -9.27 7.37 6.31
C ASN A 69 -8.94 6.97 7.74
N THR A 70 -9.15 5.70 8.08
CA THR A 70 -8.84 5.19 9.41
C THR A 70 -7.34 5.29 9.69
N ILE A 71 -6.50 4.96 8.71
CA ILE A 71 -5.05 5.06 8.89
C ILE A 71 -4.66 6.48 9.27
N HIS A 72 -5.22 7.47 8.59
CA HIS A 72 -4.88 8.84 8.89
C HIS A 72 -5.40 9.29 10.24
N LYS A 73 -6.57 8.79 10.60
CA LYS A 73 -7.16 9.15 11.88
C LYS A 73 -6.39 8.54 13.05
N GLU A 74 -5.97 7.28 12.87
CA GLU A 74 -5.28 6.58 13.96
C GLU A 74 -3.80 6.94 14.08
N PHE A 75 -3.20 7.37 12.99
CA PHE A 75 -1.77 7.68 12.97
C PHE A 75 -1.51 9.07 12.39
N PRO A 76 -2.09 10.11 13.00
CA PRO A 76 -2.00 11.45 12.42
C PRO A 76 -0.59 12.00 12.33
N ASP A 77 0.31 11.54 13.17
CA ASP A 77 1.67 12.07 13.20
C ASP A 77 2.66 11.32 12.33
N ARG A 78 2.22 10.25 11.68
CA ARG A 78 3.17 9.41 10.95
C ARG A 78 3.25 9.71 9.46
N SER A 79 2.28 10.38 8.90
CA SER A 79 2.28 10.75 7.47
C SER A 79 2.63 9.57 6.57
N ILE A 80 1.97 8.44 6.79
CA ILE A 80 2.25 7.24 6.01
C ILE A 80 1.75 7.41 4.58
N PRO A 81 2.64 7.29 3.57
CA PRO A 81 2.20 7.39 2.18
C PRO A 81 1.29 6.24 1.81
N ILE A 82 0.25 6.55 1.05
CA ILE A 82 -0.70 5.54 0.60
C ILE A 82 -0.76 5.55 -0.91
N ILE A 83 -0.53 4.39 -1.52
CA ILE A 83 -0.59 4.20 -2.95
C ILE A 83 -1.80 3.34 -3.24
N VAL A 84 -2.72 3.85 -4.06
CA VAL A 84 -3.92 3.13 -4.43
C VAL A 84 -3.74 2.50 -5.80
N CYS A 85 -4.01 1.20 -5.91
CA CYS A 85 -4.02 0.50 -7.19
C CYS A 85 -5.44 -0.05 -7.37
N SER A 86 -6.18 0.50 -8.31
CA SER A 86 -7.58 0.15 -8.47
C SER A 86 -7.92 -0.11 -9.93
N THR A 87 -8.90 -1.00 -10.17
CA THR A 87 -9.41 -1.21 -11.51
C THR A 87 -10.33 -0.09 -11.95
N ARG A 88 -10.77 0.72 -11.01
CA ARG A 88 -11.69 1.82 -11.30
C ARG A 88 -10.94 3.14 -11.34
N ASP A 89 -11.39 4.01 -12.21
CA ASP A 89 -10.87 5.36 -12.22
C ASP A 89 -11.70 6.19 -11.26
N GLU A 90 -11.33 6.13 -9.99
CA GLU A 90 -12.04 6.87 -8.96
C GLU A 90 -11.31 8.15 -8.57
N SER A 91 -10.36 8.53 -9.38
CA SER A 91 -9.53 9.68 -9.06
C SER A 91 -10.32 10.97 -8.90
N SER A 92 -11.47 11.08 -9.56
CA SER A 92 -12.29 12.28 -9.46
C SER A 92 -13.21 12.28 -8.24
N GLN A 93 -13.44 11.11 -7.65
CA GLN A 93 -14.38 11.00 -6.55
C GLN A 93 -13.72 10.90 -5.20
N ASN A 94 -12.80 9.94 -5.10
CA ASN A 94 -12.21 9.62 -3.82
C ASN A 94 -10.71 9.82 -3.81
N ARG A 95 -10.21 10.65 -4.69
CA ARG A 95 -8.80 10.88 -4.62
C ARG A 95 -8.57 11.55 -3.32
N GLY A 96 -8.57 10.78 -2.37
CA GLY A 96 -8.58 11.20 -1.07
C GLY A 96 -7.48 12.16 -0.75
N LYS A 97 -7.75 12.99 0.17
CA LYS A 97 -6.78 13.91 0.70
C LYS A 97 -5.55 13.18 1.19
N HIS A 98 -5.68 11.87 1.35
CA HIS A 98 -4.67 11.09 2.03
C HIS A 98 -3.96 10.10 1.12
N VAL A 99 -4.18 10.19 -0.18
CA VAL A 99 -3.57 9.28 -1.14
C VAL A 99 -2.38 9.96 -1.79
N SER A 100 -1.22 9.31 -1.70
CA SER A 100 0.00 9.87 -2.28
C SER A 100 0.08 9.62 -3.77
N SER A 101 -0.46 8.50 -4.24
CA SER A 101 -0.47 8.20 -5.66
C SER A 101 -1.64 7.28 -5.97
N TYR A 102 -2.24 7.50 -7.12
CA TYR A 102 -3.39 6.71 -7.58
C TYR A 102 -3.00 6.06 -8.91
N LEU A 103 -2.99 4.73 -8.93
CA LEU A 103 -2.65 3.99 -10.13
C LEU A 103 -3.86 3.18 -10.58
N THR A 104 -4.19 3.28 -11.86
CA THR A 104 -5.32 2.54 -12.42
C THR A 104 -4.81 1.26 -13.05
N LYS A 105 -5.36 0.13 -12.65
CA LYS A 105 -4.97 -1.16 -13.19
C LYS A 105 -5.38 -1.26 -14.66
N PRO A 106 -4.62 -2.00 -15.48
CA PRO A 106 -3.53 -2.88 -15.05
C PRO A 106 -2.26 -2.08 -14.76
N VAL A 107 -1.60 -2.44 -13.66
CA VAL A 107 -0.34 -1.83 -13.26
C VAL A 107 0.71 -2.92 -13.27
N LEU A 108 1.77 -2.73 -14.04
CA LEU A 108 2.84 -3.70 -14.08
C LEU A 108 3.58 -3.70 -12.75
N PRO A 109 4.01 -4.88 -12.28
CA PRO A 109 4.75 -4.93 -11.01
C PRO A 109 5.96 -4.01 -10.99
N LYS A 110 6.68 -3.91 -12.10
CA LYS A 110 7.84 -3.03 -12.17
C LYS A 110 7.44 -1.58 -12.01
N THR A 111 6.34 -1.18 -12.61
CA THR A 111 5.85 0.19 -12.51
C THR A 111 5.48 0.52 -11.07
N LEU A 112 4.81 -0.41 -10.41
CA LEU A 112 4.44 -0.22 -9.00
C LEU A 112 5.69 -0.11 -8.15
N HIS A 113 6.69 -0.95 -8.41
CA HIS A 113 7.94 -0.93 -7.66
C HIS A 113 8.62 0.42 -7.80
N GLU A 114 8.72 0.93 -9.02
CA GLU A 114 9.37 2.22 -9.27
C GLU A 114 8.63 3.35 -8.58
N LYS A 115 7.31 3.34 -8.64
CA LYS A 115 6.52 4.38 -7.99
C LYS A 115 6.68 4.32 -6.48
N THR A 116 6.71 3.13 -5.92
CA THR A 116 6.87 2.96 -4.48
C THR A 116 8.23 3.49 -4.02
N LEU A 117 9.28 3.17 -4.77
CA LEU A 117 10.60 3.69 -4.46
C LEU A 117 10.62 5.21 -4.47
N GLU A 118 9.98 5.80 -5.49
CA GLU A 118 9.96 7.24 -5.63
C GLU A 118 9.27 7.89 -4.42
N ILE A 119 8.14 7.32 -4.01
CA ILE A 119 7.37 7.89 -2.91
C ILE A 119 8.07 7.71 -1.57
N VAL A 120 8.65 6.55 -1.34
CA VAL A 120 9.31 6.28 -0.07
C VAL A 120 10.56 7.13 0.10
N LYS A 121 11.22 7.48 -0.99
CA LYS A 121 12.43 8.29 -0.92
C LYS A 121 12.19 9.78 -0.86
N SER A 122 10.98 10.21 -1.07
CA SER A 122 10.66 11.64 -1.05
C SER A 122 10.83 12.27 0.31
#